data_a16926d5684fb5fb09ea8f3fc5dbe7c6
#
_entry.id   a16926d5684fb5fb09ea8f3fc5dbe7c6
#
_cell.length_a   1.000
_cell.length_b   1.000
_cell.length_c   1.000
_cell.angle_alpha   90.00
_cell.angle_beta   90.00
_cell.angle_gamma   90.00
#
_symmetry.space_group_name_H-M   'P 1'
#
loop_
_entity.id
_entity.type
_entity.pdbx_description
1 polymer ?
#
loop_
_entity_poly.entity_id
_entity_poly.type
_entity_poly.pdbx_seq_one_letter_code
_entity_poly.pdbx_strand_id
1 'polypeptide(L)'
;MRGKCRPSVGYPQFPYDRDGKIVSMSGTQFVHLRLHSEFSVVDGIVRIDDAIAKAATDGQGALALTDSANMFGAVRFYLAARKRGIKPIIGCDLWITNDLDRDNPTRMAVLVQNRAGYLNLCELITRGYLENPHRNRAEVRIEWFEEGQGRSAQGLIALSGARHGAVGATLLAGKPEAATLTAQRLAASFDGRFYLELQRTGDTRDAVQTKAALSLATRLHLPVVATHPVQFLERADFRAHEARVCIST
;
A
#
# COMPACT_ATOMS: atom_id res chain seq x y z
N MET A 1 -10.82 -45.52 -0.91
CA MET A 1 -10.72 -44.23 -1.62
C MET A 1 -9.96 -43.26 -0.76
N ARG A 2 -8.73 -42.93 -1.15
CA ARG A 2 -7.82 -42.09 -0.33
C ARG A 2 -8.06 -40.63 -0.66
N GLY A 3 -8.51 -39.82 0.34
CA GLY A 3 -8.67 -38.39 0.22
C GLY A 3 -7.33 -37.69 0.01
N LYS A 4 -7.22 -36.88 -1.04
CA LYS A 4 -6.05 -36.04 -1.29
C LYS A 4 -6.09 -34.85 -0.34
N CYS A 5 -5.14 -34.80 0.60
CA CYS A 5 -4.84 -33.60 1.37
C CYS A 5 -4.44 -32.47 0.43
N ARG A 6 -5.08 -31.30 0.56
CA ARG A 6 -4.63 -30.06 -0.06
C ARG A 6 -3.33 -29.60 0.63
N PRO A 7 -2.34 -29.08 -0.11
CA PRO A 7 -1.15 -28.53 0.53
C PRO A 7 -1.54 -27.29 1.33
N SER A 8 -1.23 -27.31 2.63
CA SER A 8 -1.28 -26.13 3.49
C SER A 8 -0.29 -25.08 2.95
N VAL A 9 -0.76 -23.89 2.69
CA VAL A 9 0.10 -22.73 2.43
C VAL A 9 0.88 -22.47 3.71
N GLY A 10 2.13 -22.91 3.74
CA GLY A 10 3.03 -22.68 4.86
C GLY A 10 3.37 -21.19 4.93
N TYR A 11 2.94 -20.51 5.99
CA TYR A 11 3.46 -19.20 6.35
C TYR A 11 4.96 -19.34 6.63
N PRO A 12 5.81 -18.39 6.20
CA PRO A 12 7.22 -18.40 6.57
C PRO A 12 7.32 -18.35 8.10
N GLN A 13 7.80 -19.43 8.70
CA GLN A 13 8.10 -19.46 10.13
C GLN A 13 9.34 -18.58 10.33
N PHE A 14 9.19 -17.55 11.16
CA PHE A 14 10.34 -16.78 11.62
C PHE A 14 11.24 -17.70 12.43
N PRO A 15 12.54 -17.82 12.09
CA PRO A 15 13.46 -18.65 12.84
C PRO A 15 13.73 -18.03 14.20
N TYR A 16 13.30 -18.73 15.26
CA TYR A 16 13.71 -18.46 16.64
C TYR A 16 14.87 -19.39 16.98
N ASP A 17 15.85 -18.90 17.73
CA ASP A 17 16.85 -19.75 18.34
C ASP A 17 16.25 -20.57 19.49
N ARG A 18 17.04 -21.47 20.09
CA ARG A 18 16.60 -22.32 21.20
C ARG A 18 16.19 -21.54 22.45
N ASP A 19 16.54 -20.25 22.52
CA ASP A 19 16.26 -19.35 23.64
C ASP A 19 15.09 -18.39 23.32
N GLY A 20 14.38 -18.58 22.20
CA GLY A 20 13.23 -17.78 21.78
C GLY A 20 13.60 -16.38 21.29
N LYS A 21 14.88 -16.11 21.01
CA LYS A 21 15.33 -14.87 20.39
C LYS A 21 15.20 -14.98 18.87
N ILE A 22 14.73 -13.90 18.24
CA ILE A 22 14.74 -13.81 16.78
C ILE A 22 16.19 -13.94 16.32
N VAL A 23 16.51 -15.03 15.63
CA VAL A 23 17.80 -15.16 14.94
C VAL A 23 17.84 -14.06 13.91
N SER A 24 18.78 -13.12 14.07
CA SER A 24 19.10 -12.15 13.06
C SER A 24 19.50 -12.92 11.80
N MET A 25 18.56 -13.12 10.89
CA MET A 25 18.88 -13.56 9.55
C MET A 25 19.70 -12.43 8.94
N SER A 26 20.99 -12.64 8.82
CA SER A 26 21.82 -11.81 7.97
C SER A 26 21.17 -11.79 6.59
N GLY A 27 20.35 -10.75 6.31
CA GLY A 27 19.70 -10.61 5.02
C GLY A 27 18.18 -10.39 4.99
N THR A 28 17.45 -10.24 6.11
CA THR A 28 16.05 -9.80 6.02
C THR A 28 16.03 -8.31 5.69
N GLN A 29 16.08 -8.03 4.41
CA GLN A 29 16.09 -6.67 3.91
C GLN A 29 14.66 -6.16 3.85
N PHE A 30 14.44 -4.98 4.42
CA PHE A 30 13.18 -4.27 4.29
C PHE A 30 12.96 -3.90 2.82
N VAL A 31 11.76 -4.14 2.30
CA VAL A 31 11.35 -3.72 0.96
C VAL A 31 10.36 -2.57 1.11
N HIS A 32 10.66 -1.42 0.53
CA HIS A 32 9.73 -0.31 0.50
C HIS A 32 8.58 -0.61 -0.47
N LEU A 33 7.37 -0.74 0.09
CA LEU A 33 6.13 -0.99 -0.65
C LEU A 33 5.33 0.29 -0.93
N ARG A 34 5.79 1.44 -0.43
CA ARG A 34 5.19 2.76 -0.68
C ARG A 34 6.28 3.76 -1.02
N LEU A 35 6.21 4.30 -2.22
CA LEU A 35 7.11 5.34 -2.71
C LEU A 35 6.35 6.27 -3.64
N HIS A 36 6.34 7.55 -3.33
CA HIS A 36 5.86 8.61 -4.20
C HIS A 36 7.05 9.27 -4.89
N SER A 37 7.08 9.17 -6.21
CA SER A 37 8.11 9.82 -7.02
C SER A 37 7.73 11.25 -7.41
N GLU A 38 8.57 11.88 -8.22
CA GLU A 38 8.31 13.18 -8.86
C GLU A 38 7.01 13.22 -9.70
N PHE A 39 6.45 12.05 -10.03
CA PHE A 39 5.17 11.92 -10.73
C PHE A 39 3.95 11.98 -9.79
N SER A 40 4.15 11.87 -8.47
CA SER A 40 3.15 12.25 -7.47
C SER A 40 3.19 13.77 -7.29
N VAL A 41 2.52 14.48 -8.19
CA VAL A 41 2.63 15.94 -8.36
C VAL A 41 2.37 16.72 -7.06
N VAL A 42 1.56 16.16 -6.16
CA VAL A 42 1.15 16.81 -4.90
C VAL A 42 2.25 16.73 -3.83
N ASP A 43 2.88 15.56 -3.64
CA ASP A 43 3.68 15.27 -2.45
C ASP A 43 5.00 14.53 -2.73
N GLY A 44 5.24 14.07 -3.94
CA GLY A 44 6.46 13.32 -4.29
C GLY A 44 7.56 14.22 -4.85
N ILE A 45 8.79 14.11 -4.32
CA ILE A 45 9.98 14.77 -4.88
C ILE A 45 11.10 13.79 -5.25
N VAL A 46 10.87 12.51 -5.05
CA VAL A 46 11.86 11.45 -5.29
C VAL A 46 12.05 11.24 -6.78
N ARG A 47 13.28 11.36 -7.27
CA ARG A 47 13.61 10.94 -8.64
C ARG A 47 13.71 9.43 -8.70
N ILE A 48 13.09 8.83 -9.71
CA ILE A 48 13.02 7.37 -9.88
C ILE A 48 14.43 6.73 -9.87
N ASP A 49 15.37 7.33 -10.61
CA ASP A 49 16.72 6.79 -10.72
C ASP A 49 17.49 6.83 -9.39
N ASP A 50 17.26 7.87 -8.57
CA ASP A 50 17.87 8.03 -7.25
C ASP A 50 17.28 7.05 -6.24
N ALA A 51 15.94 6.84 -6.26
CA ALA A 51 15.29 5.82 -5.44
C ALA A 51 15.84 4.42 -5.70
N ILE A 52 15.99 4.06 -6.97
CA ILE A 52 16.54 2.76 -7.37
C ILE A 52 18.02 2.64 -6.96
N ALA A 53 18.79 3.71 -7.11
CA ALA A 53 20.19 3.73 -6.68
C ALA A 53 20.31 3.54 -5.16
N LYS A 54 19.48 4.24 -4.40
CA LYS A 54 19.40 4.12 -2.94
C LYS A 54 19.01 2.71 -2.52
N ALA A 55 17.95 2.16 -3.11
CA ALA A 55 17.50 0.79 -2.83
C ALA A 55 18.60 -0.25 -3.11
N ALA A 56 19.35 -0.09 -4.20
CA ALA A 56 20.47 -0.97 -4.53
C ALA A 56 21.62 -0.84 -3.51
N THR A 57 21.95 0.38 -3.09
CA THR A 57 22.97 0.64 -2.06
C THR A 57 22.58 0.04 -0.71
N ASP A 58 21.31 0.15 -0.35
CA ASP A 58 20.75 -0.42 0.88
C ASP A 58 20.55 -1.94 0.78
N GLY A 59 20.92 -2.56 -0.34
CA GLY A 59 20.82 -3.99 -0.58
C GLY A 59 19.40 -4.52 -0.72
N GLN A 60 18.41 -3.66 -1.01
CA GLN A 60 17.01 -4.10 -1.21
C GLN A 60 16.89 -4.88 -2.52
N GLY A 61 16.32 -6.08 -2.45
CA GLY A 61 16.09 -6.93 -3.65
C GLY A 61 14.89 -6.49 -4.48
N ALA A 62 14.02 -5.63 -3.95
CA ALA A 62 12.81 -5.13 -4.61
C ALA A 62 12.49 -3.72 -4.12
N LEU A 63 11.72 -2.98 -4.93
CA LEU A 63 11.20 -1.65 -4.60
C LEU A 63 9.83 -1.48 -5.25
N ALA A 64 8.88 -0.86 -4.56
CA ALA A 64 7.61 -0.49 -5.16
C ALA A 64 7.60 0.98 -5.58
N LEU A 65 6.88 1.28 -6.66
CA LEU A 65 6.46 2.62 -7.05
C LEU A 65 4.95 2.69 -6.91
N THR A 66 4.47 3.62 -6.08
CA THR A 66 3.04 3.79 -5.75
C THR A 66 2.65 5.26 -5.78
N ASP A 67 2.85 5.90 -6.94
CA ASP A 67 2.48 7.30 -7.13
C ASP A 67 1.00 7.55 -6.87
N SER A 68 0.66 8.77 -6.44
CA SER A 68 -0.69 9.16 -6.07
C SER A 68 -1.60 9.24 -7.29
N ALA A 69 -2.59 8.35 -7.35
CA ALA A 69 -3.64 8.27 -8.37
C ALA A 69 -3.13 8.21 -9.83
N ASN A 70 -1.89 7.74 -10.05
CA ASN A 70 -1.35 7.59 -11.39
C ASN A 70 -0.27 6.51 -11.48
N MET A 71 0.10 6.13 -12.71
CA MET A 71 1.20 5.22 -13.03
C MET A 71 2.14 5.81 -14.10
N PHE A 72 2.29 7.15 -14.14
CA PHE A 72 3.08 7.81 -15.19
C PHE A 72 4.54 7.39 -15.20
N GLY A 73 5.13 7.18 -14.01
CA GLY A 73 6.51 6.72 -13.84
C GLY A 73 6.74 5.22 -14.07
N ALA A 74 5.68 4.41 -14.21
CA ALA A 74 5.78 2.96 -14.12
C ALA A 74 6.74 2.32 -15.14
N VAL A 75 6.70 2.74 -16.40
CA VAL A 75 7.56 2.19 -17.46
C VAL A 75 9.02 2.57 -17.21
N ARG A 76 9.29 3.84 -16.91
CA ARG A 76 10.64 4.31 -16.58
C ARG A 76 11.20 3.56 -15.38
N PHE A 77 10.42 3.45 -14.32
CA PHE A 77 10.77 2.73 -13.10
C PHE A 77 11.09 1.25 -13.39
N TYR A 78 10.21 0.57 -14.13
CA TYR A 78 10.39 -0.83 -14.48
C TYR A 78 11.72 -1.08 -15.21
N LEU A 79 11.99 -0.30 -16.23
CA LEU A 79 13.22 -0.45 -17.04
C LEU A 79 14.48 -0.13 -16.22
N ALA A 80 14.46 0.94 -15.43
CA ALA A 80 15.60 1.36 -14.63
C ALA A 80 15.88 0.37 -13.48
N ALA A 81 14.87 -0.12 -12.78
CA ALA A 81 14.99 -1.10 -11.70
C ALA A 81 15.57 -2.43 -12.22
N ARG A 82 15.03 -2.93 -13.34
CA ARG A 82 15.52 -4.15 -13.99
C ARG A 82 17.00 -4.04 -14.37
N LYS A 83 17.41 -2.90 -14.91
CA LYS A 83 18.81 -2.64 -15.28
C LYS A 83 19.76 -2.71 -14.08
N ARG A 84 19.28 -2.37 -12.88
CA ARG A 84 20.06 -2.41 -11.64
C ARG A 84 19.87 -3.69 -10.81
N GLY A 85 19.15 -4.69 -11.31
CA GLY A 85 18.89 -5.95 -10.61
C GLY A 85 17.89 -5.86 -9.47
N ILE A 86 17.16 -4.73 -9.36
CA ILE A 86 16.07 -4.54 -8.40
C ILE A 86 14.77 -5.05 -9.01
N LYS A 87 14.00 -5.87 -8.26
CA LYS A 87 12.67 -6.32 -8.69
C LYS A 87 11.68 -5.15 -8.60
N PRO A 88 11.16 -4.63 -9.74
CA PRO A 88 10.15 -3.58 -9.70
C PRO A 88 8.80 -4.14 -9.25
N ILE A 89 8.16 -3.45 -8.32
CA ILE A 89 6.77 -3.68 -7.91
C ILE A 89 5.98 -2.45 -8.36
N ILE A 90 5.07 -2.63 -9.30
CA ILE A 90 4.21 -1.54 -9.79
C ILE A 90 2.97 -1.46 -8.92
N GLY A 91 2.57 -0.26 -8.56
CA GLY A 91 1.38 -0.01 -7.78
C GLY A 91 0.90 1.42 -7.93
N CYS A 92 -0.11 1.76 -7.15
CA CYS A 92 -0.65 3.11 -7.07
C CYS A 92 -1.22 3.36 -5.67
N ASP A 93 -1.05 4.55 -5.15
CA ASP A 93 -1.71 5.00 -3.93
C ASP A 93 -3.01 5.70 -4.32
N LEU A 94 -4.12 5.00 -4.14
CA LEU A 94 -5.44 5.45 -4.56
C LEU A 94 -6.08 6.36 -3.51
N TRP A 95 -6.76 7.39 -3.98
CA TRP A 95 -7.75 8.10 -3.19
C TRP A 95 -9.05 7.28 -3.19
N ILE A 96 -9.55 6.96 -2.00
CA ILE A 96 -10.80 6.22 -1.83
C ILE A 96 -11.86 7.19 -1.36
N THR A 97 -12.96 7.26 -2.10
CA THR A 97 -14.10 8.12 -1.78
C THR A 97 -14.59 7.90 -0.36
N ASN A 98 -14.77 8.98 0.36
CA ASN A 98 -15.46 9.00 1.64
C ASN A 98 -16.82 9.68 1.43
N ASP A 99 -17.88 8.89 1.28
CA ASP A 99 -19.21 9.43 0.99
C ASP A 99 -19.80 10.27 2.13
N LEU A 100 -19.27 10.14 3.36
CA LEU A 100 -19.69 10.98 4.50
C LEU A 100 -18.99 12.35 4.48
N ASP A 101 -17.80 12.43 3.88
CA ASP A 101 -17.01 13.66 3.80
C ASP A 101 -16.06 13.58 2.59
N ARG A 102 -16.56 14.02 1.43
CA ARG A 102 -15.82 14.00 0.15
C ARG A 102 -14.54 14.85 0.18
N ASP A 103 -14.42 15.78 1.12
CA ASP A 103 -13.22 16.61 1.25
C ASP A 103 -12.08 15.88 1.96
N ASN A 104 -12.41 14.85 2.73
CA ASN A 104 -11.48 14.00 3.45
C ASN A 104 -11.54 12.54 2.95
N PRO A 105 -11.10 12.26 1.72
CA PRO A 105 -11.02 10.91 1.18
C PRO A 105 -9.99 10.09 1.96
N THR A 106 -10.13 8.78 1.92
CA THR A 106 -9.16 7.88 2.53
C THR A 106 -8.14 7.38 1.50
N ARG A 107 -7.13 6.64 1.93
CA ARG A 107 -6.04 6.15 1.07
C ARG A 107 -5.98 4.63 1.08
N MET A 108 -5.63 4.05 -0.04
CA MET A 108 -5.35 2.63 -0.16
C MET A 108 -4.28 2.40 -1.23
N ALA A 109 -3.14 1.83 -0.84
CA ALA A 109 -2.15 1.44 -1.84
C ALA A 109 -2.51 0.08 -2.42
N VAL A 110 -2.45 -0.02 -3.75
CA VAL A 110 -2.62 -1.28 -4.47
C VAL A 110 -1.35 -1.63 -5.24
N LEU A 111 -0.97 -2.91 -5.21
CA LEU A 111 0.22 -3.42 -5.88
C LEU A 111 -0.21 -4.43 -6.94
N VAL A 112 0.41 -4.35 -8.10
CA VAL A 112 0.14 -5.23 -9.23
C VAL A 112 0.86 -6.57 -9.05
N GLN A 113 0.10 -7.66 -9.05
CA GLN A 113 0.61 -9.02 -8.95
C GLN A 113 0.88 -9.65 -10.33
N ASN A 114 0.05 -9.33 -11.32
CA ASN A 114 0.11 -9.90 -12.66
C ASN A 114 -0.52 -8.96 -13.70
N ARG A 115 -0.54 -9.39 -14.96
CA ARG A 115 -1.08 -8.57 -16.09
C ARG A 115 -2.55 -8.20 -15.90
N ALA A 116 -3.39 -9.09 -15.38
CA ALA A 116 -4.80 -8.78 -15.12
C ALA A 116 -4.93 -7.65 -14.11
N GLY A 117 -4.16 -7.71 -13.00
CA GLY A 117 -4.12 -6.63 -12.01
C GLY A 117 -3.63 -5.30 -12.59
N TYR A 118 -2.66 -5.32 -13.50
CA TYR A 118 -2.23 -4.09 -14.19
C TYR A 118 -3.35 -3.45 -15.00
N LEU A 119 -4.10 -4.25 -15.79
CA LEU A 119 -5.22 -3.75 -16.57
C LEU A 119 -6.36 -3.24 -15.68
N ASN A 120 -6.67 -3.98 -14.62
CA ASN A 120 -7.69 -3.58 -13.65
C ASN A 120 -7.30 -2.26 -12.96
N LEU A 121 -6.03 -2.08 -12.60
CA LEU A 121 -5.55 -0.82 -12.01
C LEU A 121 -5.64 0.35 -13.00
N CYS A 122 -5.28 0.13 -14.28
CA CYS A 122 -5.47 1.13 -15.32
C CYS A 122 -6.93 1.55 -15.44
N GLU A 123 -7.86 0.58 -15.45
CA GLU A 123 -9.30 0.85 -15.52
C GLU A 123 -9.78 1.63 -14.30
N LEU A 124 -9.45 1.20 -13.09
CA LEU A 124 -9.84 1.88 -11.85
C LEU A 124 -9.37 3.34 -11.81
N ILE A 125 -8.12 3.60 -12.18
CA ILE A 125 -7.59 4.97 -12.23
C ILE A 125 -8.33 5.77 -13.30
N THR A 126 -8.54 5.21 -14.49
CA THR A 126 -9.26 5.87 -15.60
C THR A 126 -10.68 6.24 -15.17
N ARG A 127 -11.41 5.30 -14.56
CA ARG A 127 -12.75 5.57 -14.01
C ARG A 127 -12.71 6.67 -12.94
N GLY A 128 -11.70 6.67 -12.07
CA GLY A 128 -11.52 7.71 -11.07
C GLY A 128 -11.42 9.11 -11.70
N TYR A 129 -10.69 9.23 -12.80
CA TYR A 129 -10.57 10.51 -13.52
C TYR A 129 -11.82 10.89 -14.30
N LEU A 130 -12.50 9.95 -14.91
CA LEU A 130 -13.63 10.23 -15.82
C LEU A 130 -14.99 10.26 -15.11
N GLU A 131 -15.20 9.37 -14.14
CA GLU A 131 -16.53 9.14 -13.55
C GLU A 131 -16.66 9.71 -12.12
N ASN A 132 -15.55 9.89 -11.41
CA ASN A 132 -15.61 10.28 -9.99
C ASN A 132 -14.54 11.31 -9.56
N PRO A 133 -14.25 12.33 -10.37
CA PRO A 133 -13.31 13.38 -9.96
C PRO A 133 -13.91 14.24 -8.85
N HIS A 134 -13.08 14.62 -7.87
CA HIS A 134 -13.43 15.58 -6.83
C HIS A 134 -12.25 16.49 -6.50
N ARG A 135 -12.40 17.82 -6.61
CA ARG A 135 -11.35 18.82 -6.35
C ARG A 135 -10.01 18.47 -7.02
N ASN A 136 -10.04 18.13 -8.31
CA ASN A 136 -8.89 17.69 -9.10
C ASN A 136 -8.22 16.37 -8.62
N ARG A 137 -8.88 15.58 -7.77
CA ARG A 137 -8.44 14.22 -7.41
C ARG A 137 -9.26 13.19 -8.17
N ALA A 138 -8.59 12.16 -8.67
CA ALA A 138 -9.24 10.96 -9.17
C ALA A 138 -9.52 10.04 -7.99
N GLU A 139 -10.77 9.88 -7.60
CA GLU A 139 -11.17 9.04 -6.49
C GLU A 139 -11.77 7.72 -6.98
N VAL A 140 -11.43 6.63 -6.32
CA VAL A 140 -11.95 5.29 -6.56
C VAL A 140 -12.96 4.95 -5.47
N ARG A 141 -14.10 4.35 -5.84
CA ARG A 141 -15.09 3.87 -4.88
C ARG A 141 -14.76 2.46 -4.41
N ILE A 142 -14.99 2.16 -3.15
CA ILE A 142 -14.78 0.80 -2.60
C ILE A 142 -15.66 -0.21 -3.36
N GLU A 143 -16.88 0.17 -3.72
CA GLU A 143 -17.84 -0.64 -4.44
C GLU A 143 -17.29 -1.15 -5.79
N TRP A 144 -16.41 -0.41 -6.42
CA TRP A 144 -15.81 -0.82 -7.70
C TRP A 144 -14.92 -2.07 -7.57
N PHE A 145 -14.34 -2.32 -6.39
CA PHE A 145 -13.61 -3.56 -6.15
C PHE A 145 -14.54 -4.77 -5.96
N GLU A 146 -15.82 -4.54 -5.65
CA GLU A 146 -16.84 -5.57 -5.47
C GLU A 146 -17.54 -5.94 -6.79
N GLU A 147 -17.50 -5.04 -7.77
CA GLU A 147 -18.12 -5.25 -9.10
C GLU A 147 -17.61 -6.52 -9.78
N GLY A 148 -18.53 -7.21 -10.47
CA GLY A 148 -18.21 -8.44 -11.18
C GLY A 148 -17.67 -9.55 -10.27
N GLN A 149 -18.12 -9.61 -9.02
CA GLN A 149 -17.66 -10.57 -8.01
C GLN A 149 -16.15 -10.42 -7.68
N GLY A 150 -15.69 -9.18 -7.52
CA GLY A 150 -14.30 -8.87 -7.21
C GLY A 150 -13.34 -8.93 -8.42
N ARG A 151 -13.87 -8.93 -9.64
CA ARG A 151 -13.06 -8.98 -10.86
C ARG A 151 -12.09 -7.80 -10.94
N SER A 152 -12.53 -6.59 -10.55
CA SER A 152 -11.69 -5.39 -10.56
C SER A 152 -10.55 -5.44 -9.53
N ALA A 153 -10.66 -6.26 -8.49
CA ALA A 153 -9.59 -6.51 -7.52
C ALA A 153 -8.67 -7.68 -7.91
N GLN A 154 -9.01 -8.43 -8.98
CA GLN A 154 -8.24 -9.59 -9.40
C GLN A 154 -6.82 -9.19 -9.84
N GLY A 155 -5.81 -9.90 -9.34
CA GLY A 155 -4.41 -9.63 -9.66
C GLY A 155 -3.84 -8.38 -8.98
N LEU A 156 -4.59 -7.79 -8.03
CA LEU A 156 -4.14 -6.71 -7.16
C LEU A 156 -3.94 -7.21 -5.72
N ILE A 157 -2.98 -6.64 -5.04
CA ILE A 157 -2.77 -6.75 -3.59
C ILE A 157 -3.10 -5.39 -3.00
N ALA A 158 -3.93 -5.33 -1.96
CA ALA A 158 -4.30 -4.08 -1.32
C ALA A 158 -3.65 -3.94 0.06
N LEU A 159 -3.14 -2.73 0.34
CA LEU A 159 -2.63 -2.30 1.63
C LEU A 159 -3.57 -1.25 2.19
N SER A 160 -4.02 -1.42 3.42
CA SER A 160 -5.16 -0.69 4.00
C SER A 160 -4.98 0.83 4.19
N GLY A 161 -3.79 1.39 3.93
CA GLY A 161 -3.53 2.83 4.06
C GLY A 161 -3.19 3.28 5.48
N ALA A 162 -2.93 2.37 6.41
CA ALA A 162 -2.65 2.66 7.82
C ALA A 162 -3.65 3.69 8.40
N ARG A 163 -3.19 4.74 9.09
CA ARG A 163 -4.07 5.76 9.67
C ARG A 163 -4.85 6.59 8.66
N HIS A 164 -4.39 6.66 7.42
CA HIS A 164 -5.03 7.41 6.34
C HIS A 164 -6.03 6.57 5.53
N GLY A 165 -6.04 5.25 5.73
CA GLY A 165 -6.99 4.36 5.08
C GLY A 165 -8.33 4.28 5.80
N ALA A 166 -9.35 3.81 5.09
CA ALA A 166 -10.73 3.72 5.61
C ALA A 166 -10.83 2.94 6.94
N VAL A 167 -10.09 1.83 7.06
CA VAL A 167 -10.06 1.02 8.28
C VAL A 167 -9.37 1.76 9.41
N GLY A 168 -8.16 2.29 9.17
CA GLY A 168 -7.35 2.93 10.20
C GLY A 168 -7.94 4.24 10.71
N ALA A 169 -8.48 5.08 9.83
CA ALA A 169 -9.17 6.32 10.19
C ALA A 169 -10.40 6.03 11.06
N THR A 170 -11.18 4.99 10.70
CA THR A 170 -12.36 4.59 11.45
C THR A 170 -12.00 4.03 12.84
N LEU A 171 -10.90 3.28 12.97
CA LEU A 171 -10.37 2.82 14.26
C LEU A 171 -9.96 4.01 15.14
N LEU A 172 -9.26 5.00 14.58
CA LEU A 172 -8.84 6.20 15.30
C LEU A 172 -10.04 7.08 15.72
N ALA A 173 -11.12 7.04 14.96
CA ALA A 173 -12.38 7.71 15.31
C ALA A 173 -13.18 6.96 16.41
N GLY A 174 -12.65 5.87 16.98
CA GLY A 174 -13.31 5.10 18.03
C GLY A 174 -14.53 4.30 17.56
N LYS A 175 -14.58 3.89 16.28
CA LYS A 175 -15.67 3.14 15.65
C LYS A 175 -15.24 1.73 15.22
N PRO A 176 -14.89 0.83 16.15
CA PRO A 176 -14.29 -0.47 15.82
C PRO A 176 -15.22 -1.40 15.04
N GLU A 177 -16.55 -1.31 15.22
CA GLU A 177 -17.53 -2.12 14.49
C GLU A 177 -17.55 -1.72 13.00
N ALA A 178 -17.60 -0.43 12.70
CA ALA A 178 -17.55 0.08 11.33
C ALA A 178 -16.22 -0.26 10.65
N ALA A 179 -15.10 -0.15 11.37
CA ALA A 179 -13.79 -0.57 10.87
C ALA A 179 -13.75 -2.08 10.56
N THR A 180 -14.40 -2.90 11.37
CA THR A 180 -14.53 -4.34 11.17
C THR A 180 -15.28 -4.65 9.88
N LEU A 181 -16.43 -4.02 9.67
CA LEU A 181 -17.23 -4.19 8.45
C LEU A 181 -16.45 -3.78 7.20
N THR A 182 -15.77 -2.64 7.24
CA THR A 182 -14.94 -2.17 6.11
C THR A 182 -13.79 -3.15 5.82
N ALA A 183 -13.10 -3.65 6.85
CA ALA A 183 -12.02 -4.61 6.69
C ALA A 183 -12.52 -5.94 6.10
N GLN A 184 -13.69 -6.43 6.53
CA GLN A 184 -14.31 -7.65 5.99
C GLN A 184 -14.70 -7.49 4.52
N ARG A 185 -15.30 -6.35 4.14
CA ARG A 185 -15.63 -6.04 2.74
C ARG A 185 -14.39 -6.07 1.85
N LEU A 186 -13.33 -5.37 2.24
CA LEU A 186 -12.08 -5.34 1.49
C LEU A 186 -11.42 -6.71 1.44
N ALA A 187 -11.40 -7.46 2.55
CA ALA A 187 -10.85 -8.81 2.59
C ALA A 187 -11.59 -9.76 1.63
N ALA A 188 -12.91 -9.64 1.55
CA ALA A 188 -13.73 -10.42 0.62
C ALA A 188 -13.42 -10.05 -0.85
N SER A 189 -13.30 -8.76 -1.18
CA SER A 189 -13.01 -8.30 -2.56
C SER A 189 -11.62 -8.74 -3.04
N PHE A 190 -10.63 -8.73 -2.16
CA PHE A 190 -9.25 -9.07 -2.52
C PHE A 190 -8.85 -10.53 -2.28
N ASP A 191 -9.70 -11.35 -1.71
CA ASP A 191 -9.52 -12.81 -1.56
C ASP A 191 -8.09 -13.21 -1.13
N GLY A 192 -7.76 -12.99 0.15
CA GLY A 192 -6.46 -13.30 0.75
C GLY A 192 -5.31 -12.36 0.36
N ARG A 193 -5.59 -11.29 -0.39
CA ARG A 193 -4.61 -10.29 -0.87
C ARG A 193 -4.84 -8.89 -0.28
N PHE A 194 -5.57 -8.81 0.83
CA PHE A 194 -5.76 -7.59 1.62
C PHE A 194 -4.93 -7.66 2.89
N TYR A 195 -4.09 -6.63 3.12
CA TYR A 195 -3.19 -6.54 4.27
C TYR A 195 -3.51 -5.30 5.09
N LEU A 196 -3.60 -5.48 6.42
CA LEU A 196 -3.64 -4.33 7.33
C LEU A 196 -2.25 -3.72 7.45
N GLU A 197 -2.14 -2.47 7.09
CA GLU A 197 -0.89 -1.74 7.00
C GLU A 197 -0.55 -1.09 8.33
N LEU A 198 0.69 -1.26 8.77
CA LEU A 198 1.24 -0.68 9.99
C LEU A 198 2.36 0.28 9.62
N GLN A 199 2.33 1.48 10.17
CA GLN A 199 3.33 2.52 9.91
C GLN A 199 3.86 3.11 11.21
N ARG A 200 5.12 3.54 11.17
CA ARG A 200 5.77 4.34 12.20
C ARG A 200 6.42 5.54 11.54
N THR A 201 5.71 6.66 11.48
CA THR A 201 6.17 7.89 10.83
C THR A 201 6.63 8.95 11.83
N GLY A 202 6.45 8.69 13.14
CA GLY A 202 6.70 9.65 14.21
C GLY A 202 5.43 10.40 14.65
N ASP A 203 4.30 10.20 14.01
CA ASP A 203 3.00 10.72 14.47
C ASP A 203 2.54 9.94 15.72
N THR A 204 2.08 10.67 16.74
CA THR A 204 1.61 10.09 18.01
C THR A 204 0.45 9.12 17.83
N ARG A 205 -0.37 9.29 16.77
CA ARG A 205 -1.49 8.42 16.43
C ARG A 205 -1.07 7.06 15.87
N ASP A 206 0.16 6.93 15.36
CA ASP A 206 0.66 5.68 14.76
C ASP A 206 0.64 4.52 15.77
N ALA A 207 1.02 4.79 17.03
CA ALA A 207 1.03 3.78 18.08
C ALA A 207 -0.38 3.28 18.42
N VAL A 208 -1.34 4.20 18.49
CA VAL A 208 -2.75 3.89 18.77
C VAL A 208 -3.35 3.09 17.61
N GLN A 209 -3.13 3.55 16.37
CA GLN A 209 -3.59 2.87 15.17
C GLN A 209 -2.99 1.46 15.04
N THR A 210 -1.68 1.32 15.26
CA THR A 210 -1.00 0.03 15.19
C THR A 210 -1.58 -0.98 16.20
N LYS A 211 -1.81 -0.57 17.45
CA LYS A 211 -2.41 -1.43 18.48
C LYS A 211 -3.82 -1.88 18.07
N ALA A 212 -4.66 -0.94 17.61
CA ALA A 212 -6.02 -1.22 17.19
C ALA A 212 -6.06 -2.12 15.94
N ALA A 213 -5.18 -1.86 14.95
CA ALA A 213 -5.08 -2.66 13.73
C ALA A 213 -4.61 -4.09 14.01
N LEU A 214 -3.63 -4.29 14.91
CA LEU A 214 -3.20 -5.64 15.32
C LEU A 214 -4.31 -6.42 16.01
N SER A 215 -5.08 -5.78 16.91
CA SER A 215 -6.24 -6.40 17.53
C SER A 215 -7.29 -6.81 16.49
N LEU A 216 -7.57 -5.95 15.51
CA LEU A 216 -8.49 -6.24 14.41
C LEU A 216 -7.96 -7.38 13.53
N ALA A 217 -6.66 -7.35 13.17
CA ALA A 217 -6.01 -8.37 12.37
C ALA A 217 -6.14 -9.76 13.01
N THR A 218 -5.86 -9.86 14.32
CA THR A 218 -5.98 -11.11 15.07
C THR A 218 -7.42 -11.64 15.06
N ARG A 219 -8.40 -10.76 15.29
CA ARG A 219 -9.82 -11.13 15.35
C ARG A 219 -10.37 -11.59 13.99
N LEU A 220 -9.92 -10.98 12.90
CA LEU A 220 -10.37 -11.29 11.54
C LEU A 220 -9.45 -12.24 10.78
N HIS A 221 -8.36 -12.72 11.39
CA HIS A 221 -7.32 -13.52 10.76
C HIS A 221 -6.75 -12.87 9.49
N LEU A 222 -6.58 -11.54 9.50
CA LEU A 222 -6.02 -10.79 8.39
C LEU A 222 -4.51 -10.66 8.53
N PRO A 223 -3.75 -10.77 7.42
CA PRO A 223 -2.33 -10.52 7.42
C PRO A 223 -2.03 -9.04 7.66
N VAL A 224 -0.88 -8.78 8.27
CA VAL A 224 -0.37 -7.42 8.49
C VAL A 224 0.91 -7.20 7.70
N VAL A 225 1.19 -5.95 7.33
CA VAL A 225 2.43 -5.56 6.65
C VAL A 225 2.94 -4.24 7.22
N ALA A 226 4.25 -4.19 7.47
CA ALA A 226 4.92 -2.96 7.86
C ALA A 226 5.34 -2.18 6.61
N THR A 227 4.99 -0.90 6.53
CA THR A 227 5.38 0.00 5.45
C THR A 227 5.91 1.32 5.99
N HIS A 228 6.58 2.05 5.11
CA HIS A 228 6.96 3.44 5.35
C HIS A 228 6.65 4.27 4.11
N PRO A 229 5.88 5.37 4.22
CA PRO A 229 5.54 6.23 3.08
C PRO A 229 6.78 7.09 2.71
N VAL A 230 7.47 6.69 1.65
CA VAL A 230 8.64 7.43 1.15
C VAL A 230 8.18 8.52 0.19
N GLN A 231 8.48 9.78 0.50
CA GLN A 231 8.16 10.96 -0.31
C GLN A 231 9.40 11.80 -0.63
N PHE A 232 10.50 11.56 0.08
CA PHE A 232 11.84 12.11 -0.14
C PHE A 232 12.89 11.08 0.32
N LEU A 233 14.15 11.22 -0.11
CA LEU A 233 15.19 10.22 0.15
C LEU A 233 16.07 10.58 1.34
N GLU A 234 16.43 11.83 1.47
CA GLU A 234 17.38 12.28 2.50
C GLU A 234 16.71 13.32 3.41
N ARG A 235 17.15 13.38 4.66
CA ARG A 235 16.61 14.33 5.64
C ARG A 235 16.72 15.80 5.17
N ALA A 236 17.73 16.11 4.37
CA ALA A 236 17.92 17.44 3.80
C ALA A 236 16.83 17.84 2.81
N ASP A 237 16.17 16.85 2.18
CA ASP A 237 15.12 17.08 1.18
C ASP A 237 13.79 17.51 1.81
N PHE A 238 13.66 17.40 3.14
CA PHE A 238 12.40 17.69 3.84
C PHE A 238 11.86 19.09 3.54
N ARG A 239 12.71 20.11 3.47
CA ARG A 239 12.29 21.48 3.15
C ARG A 239 11.72 21.60 1.74
N ALA A 240 12.32 20.90 0.77
CA ALA A 240 11.82 20.89 -0.60
C ALA A 240 10.47 20.17 -0.70
N HIS A 241 10.34 19.05 0.03
CA HIS A 241 9.09 18.32 0.14
C HIS A 241 7.98 19.18 0.78
N GLU A 242 8.28 19.84 1.91
CA GLU A 242 7.34 20.73 2.60
C GLU A 242 6.86 21.87 1.68
N ALA A 243 7.78 22.53 0.96
CA ALA A 243 7.44 23.55 -0.01
C ALA A 243 6.52 23.03 -1.12
N ARG A 244 6.77 21.80 -1.61
CA ARG A 244 5.91 21.17 -2.62
C ARG A 244 4.50 20.91 -2.12
N VAL A 245 4.37 20.39 -0.91
CA VAL A 245 3.06 20.16 -0.29
C VAL A 245 2.30 21.47 -0.11
N CYS A 246 2.96 22.55 0.32
CA CYS A 246 2.34 23.86 0.47
C CYS A 246 1.86 24.49 -0.86
N ILE A 247 2.48 24.14 -2.00
CA ILE A 247 2.04 24.64 -3.32
C ILE A 247 0.74 23.97 -3.75
N SER A 248 0.49 22.75 -3.29
CA SER A 248 -0.64 21.92 -3.71
C SER A 248 -1.85 22.00 -2.78
N THR A 249 -1.72 22.66 -1.64
CA THR A 249 -2.79 22.93 -0.67
C THR A 249 -3.33 24.35 -0.81
#